data_9f8885bf51755a7b38259acab734ce1f
#
_entry.id   9f8885bf51755a7b38259acab734ce1f
#
_cell.length_a   1.000
_cell.length_b   1.000
_cell.length_c   1.000
_cell.angle_alpha   90.00
_cell.angle_beta   90.00
_cell.angle_gamma   90.00
#
_symmetry.space_group_name_H-M   'P 1'
#
loop_
_entity.id
_entity.type
_entity.pdbx_description
1 polymer ?
#
loop_
_entity_poly.entity_id
_entity_poly.type
_entity_poly.pdbx_seq_one_letter_code
_entity_poly.pdbx_strand_id
1 'polypeptide(L)'
;MDATEEQIIKLCGEAKQHHFYAVCVNSGYVPVAAQQLAGTSVKVCSVIGFPLGAGLTEAKAFEAQAAIKAGAQEIDMVINVGWLKSGKIAEVKADIKAVRDNCASTPLKVILETCLLSDAQIVQVCEMCRELDVAFVKTSTGFSTGGAKEDHVKLMRATVGQDMGVKASGAVRDRATAETMIKAGATRIGTSSGVAIVSGQQASASSY
;
A
#
# COMPACT_ATOMS: atom_id res chain seq x y z
N MET A 1 1.30 -4.81 14.60
CA MET A 1 1.10 -3.81 15.67
C MET A 1 2.29 -3.79 16.63
N ASP A 2 2.87 -4.93 16.93
CA ASP A 2 3.92 -5.17 17.93
C ASP A 2 5.33 -5.36 17.32
N ALA A 3 5.54 -4.90 16.09
CA ALA A 3 6.84 -4.99 15.45
C ALA A 3 7.91 -4.25 16.26
N THR A 4 9.04 -4.89 16.48
CA THR A 4 10.20 -4.32 17.18
C THR A 4 11.19 -3.71 16.18
N GLU A 5 12.09 -2.86 16.68
CA GLU A 5 13.16 -2.28 15.86
C GLU A 5 14.05 -3.37 15.23
N GLU A 6 14.35 -4.44 15.97
CA GLU A 6 15.12 -5.58 15.46
C GLU A 6 14.45 -6.26 14.26
N GLN A 7 13.11 -6.38 14.30
CA GLN A 7 12.35 -6.93 13.18
C GLN A 7 12.38 -6.02 11.97
N ILE A 8 12.38 -4.69 12.16
CA ILE A 8 12.54 -3.73 11.06
C ILE A 8 13.95 -3.79 10.46
N ILE A 9 14.98 -3.89 11.29
CA ILE A 9 16.38 -4.06 10.82
C ILE A 9 16.51 -5.35 10.01
N LYS A 10 15.93 -6.46 10.49
CA LYS A 10 15.90 -7.73 9.77
C LYS A 10 15.19 -7.59 8.41
N LEU A 11 14.01 -6.96 8.38
CA LEU A 11 13.26 -6.69 7.14
C LEU A 11 14.10 -5.92 6.12
N CYS A 12 14.81 -4.90 6.56
CA CYS A 12 15.70 -4.12 5.70
C CYS A 12 16.88 -4.96 5.18
N GLY A 13 17.43 -5.84 6.02
CA GLY A 13 18.47 -6.80 5.62
C GLY A 13 17.99 -7.76 4.53
N GLU A 14 16.82 -8.36 4.71
CA GLU A 14 16.17 -9.25 3.73
C GLU A 14 15.88 -8.50 2.42
N ALA A 15 15.38 -7.26 2.50
CA ALA A 15 15.10 -6.44 1.32
C ALA A 15 16.36 -6.14 0.50
N LYS A 16 17.49 -5.88 1.15
CA LYS A 16 18.80 -5.72 0.48
C LYS A 16 19.25 -7.01 -0.18
N GLN A 17 19.19 -8.11 0.57
CA GLN A 17 19.67 -9.42 0.12
C GLN A 17 18.91 -9.94 -1.09
N HIS A 18 17.57 -9.73 -1.10
CA HIS A 18 16.69 -10.23 -2.15
C HIS A 18 16.31 -9.16 -3.19
N HIS A 19 16.94 -8.00 -3.15
CA HIS A 19 16.72 -6.90 -4.09
C HIS A 19 15.24 -6.49 -4.19
N PHE A 20 14.52 -6.42 -3.07
CA PHE A 20 13.15 -5.94 -3.06
C PHE A 20 13.11 -4.46 -3.47
N TYR A 21 12.01 -4.09 -4.10
CA TYR A 21 11.82 -2.70 -4.52
C TYR A 21 11.69 -1.74 -3.32
N ALA A 22 10.95 -2.16 -2.28
CA ALA A 22 10.70 -1.35 -1.10
C ALA A 22 10.44 -2.20 0.14
N VAL A 23 10.68 -1.63 1.31
CA VAL A 23 10.06 -2.06 2.57
C VAL A 23 8.87 -1.16 2.87
N CYS A 24 7.86 -1.67 3.60
CA CYS A 24 6.67 -0.92 3.97
C CYS A 24 6.47 -1.01 5.48
N VAL A 25 6.53 0.12 6.17
CA VAL A 25 6.53 0.21 7.64
C VAL A 25 5.55 1.28 8.13
N ASN A 26 5.21 1.26 9.42
CA ASN A 26 4.51 2.35 10.07
C ASN A 26 5.43 3.58 10.19
N SER A 27 4.84 4.78 10.22
CA SER A 27 5.54 6.06 10.22
C SER A 27 6.61 6.20 11.30
N GLY A 28 6.38 5.62 12.49
CA GLY A 28 7.35 5.61 13.59
C GLY A 28 8.65 4.87 13.30
N TYR A 29 8.67 3.93 12.34
CA TYR A 29 9.87 3.16 11.95
C TYR A 29 10.56 3.67 10.69
N VAL A 30 10.05 4.73 10.06
CA VAL A 30 10.67 5.30 8.86
C VAL A 30 12.12 5.74 9.11
N PRO A 31 12.48 6.41 10.23
CA PRO A 31 13.87 6.79 10.48
C PRO A 31 14.83 5.60 10.51
N VAL A 32 14.43 4.51 11.20
CA VAL A 32 15.23 3.27 11.28
C VAL A 32 15.39 2.65 9.90
N ALA A 33 14.30 2.49 9.14
CA ALA A 33 14.34 1.92 7.81
C ALA A 33 15.20 2.77 6.84
N ALA A 34 15.07 4.10 6.89
CA ALA A 34 15.84 5.02 6.08
C ALA A 34 17.35 4.92 6.38
N GLN A 35 17.72 4.81 7.66
CA GLN A 35 19.11 4.61 8.08
C GLN A 35 19.65 3.27 7.55
N GLN A 36 18.89 2.18 7.73
CA GLN A 36 19.29 0.83 7.33
C GLN A 36 19.44 0.67 5.81
N LEU A 37 18.69 1.43 5.04
CA LEU A 37 18.65 1.34 3.57
C LEU A 37 19.43 2.47 2.88
N ALA A 38 20.15 3.32 3.63
CA ALA A 38 20.97 4.39 3.08
C ALA A 38 21.99 3.83 2.08
N GLY A 39 22.12 4.47 0.92
CA GLY A 39 23.05 4.05 -0.14
C GLY A 39 22.60 2.82 -0.93
N THR A 40 21.41 2.29 -0.71
CA THR A 40 20.82 1.18 -1.49
C THR A 40 19.76 1.67 -2.46
N SER A 41 19.31 0.79 -3.38
CA SER A 41 18.19 1.05 -4.27
C SER A 41 16.82 0.79 -3.64
N VAL A 42 16.76 0.12 -2.48
CA VAL A 42 15.52 -0.25 -1.79
C VAL A 42 14.83 0.99 -1.23
N LYS A 43 13.58 1.18 -1.58
CA LYS A 43 12.78 2.34 -1.14
C LYS A 43 12.18 2.11 0.25
N VAL A 44 12.00 3.20 0.99
CA VAL A 44 11.23 3.21 2.23
C VAL A 44 9.82 3.70 1.92
N CYS A 45 8.83 2.84 2.12
CA CYS A 45 7.41 3.17 2.03
C CYS A 45 6.83 3.29 3.45
N SER A 46 6.08 4.36 3.72
CA SER A 46 5.31 4.51 4.95
C SER A 46 3.82 4.32 4.71
N VAL A 47 3.14 3.57 5.58
CA VAL A 47 1.68 3.64 5.63
C VAL A 47 1.25 4.85 6.46
N ILE A 48 0.08 5.43 6.13
CA ILE A 48 -0.54 6.54 6.89
C ILE A 48 -2.04 6.33 7.03
N GLY A 49 -2.61 6.84 8.15
CA GLY A 49 -4.02 6.57 8.50
C GLY A 49 -4.31 5.08 8.66
N PHE A 50 -3.30 4.28 8.94
CA PHE A 50 -3.33 2.83 8.81
C PHE A 50 -3.60 2.11 10.14
N PRO A 51 -4.40 1.00 10.15
CA PRO A 51 -5.03 0.38 8.98
C PRO A 51 -6.46 0.85 8.70
N LEU A 52 -7.06 1.68 9.54
CA LEU A 52 -8.50 1.95 9.53
C LEU A 52 -8.94 3.00 8.51
N GLY A 53 -8.08 3.96 8.16
CA GLY A 53 -8.40 5.07 7.27
C GLY A 53 -9.42 6.09 7.82
N ALA A 54 -9.93 5.88 9.04
CA ALA A 54 -11.06 6.61 9.62
C ALA A 54 -10.67 7.87 10.42
N GLY A 55 -9.39 8.25 10.40
CA GLY A 55 -8.90 9.46 11.07
C GLY A 55 -9.27 10.73 10.33
N LEU A 56 -8.95 11.88 10.95
CA LEU A 56 -9.13 13.19 10.33
C LEU A 56 -8.22 13.35 9.11
N THR A 57 -8.73 14.01 8.09
CA THR A 57 -7.99 14.32 6.85
C THR A 57 -6.69 15.05 7.12
N GLU A 58 -6.73 16.08 7.98
CA GLU A 58 -5.57 16.86 8.36
C GLU A 58 -4.50 16.01 9.07
N ALA A 59 -4.92 15.05 9.90
CA ALA A 59 -4.01 14.12 10.59
C ALA A 59 -3.30 13.21 9.59
N LYS A 60 -4.00 12.66 8.58
CA LYS A 60 -3.41 11.85 7.51
C LYS A 60 -2.43 12.67 6.66
N ALA A 61 -2.81 13.88 6.28
CA ALA A 61 -1.97 14.78 5.49
C ALA A 61 -0.68 15.15 6.25
N PHE A 62 -0.80 15.45 7.54
CA PHE A 62 0.34 15.73 8.41
C PHE A 62 1.24 14.50 8.59
N GLU A 63 0.65 13.30 8.79
CA GLU A 63 1.42 12.06 8.92
C GLU A 63 2.22 11.76 7.65
N ALA A 64 1.63 11.97 6.46
CA ALA A 64 2.34 11.82 5.20
C ALA A 64 3.55 12.77 5.10
N GLN A 65 3.36 14.04 5.43
CA GLN A 65 4.42 15.05 5.43
C GLN A 65 5.53 14.71 6.42
N ALA A 66 5.17 14.28 7.64
CA ALA A 66 6.11 13.88 8.68
C ALA A 66 6.90 12.62 8.27
N ALA A 67 6.24 11.62 7.69
CA ALA A 67 6.89 10.40 7.19
C ALA A 67 7.88 10.71 6.05
N ILE A 68 7.51 11.56 5.11
CA ILE A 68 8.41 12.00 4.03
C ILE A 68 9.63 12.73 4.59
N LYS A 69 9.42 13.65 5.53
CA LYS A 69 10.52 14.36 6.21
C LYS A 69 11.44 13.40 6.96
N ALA A 70 10.90 12.31 7.49
CA ALA A 70 11.66 11.27 8.18
C ALA A 70 12.41 10.30 7.23
N GLY A 71 12.19 10.39 5.91
CA GLY A 71 12.90 9.61 4.91
C GLY A 71 12.04 8.65 4.09
N ALA A 72 10.70 8.69 4.21
CA ALA A 72 9.83 7.91 3.34
C ALA A 72 9.92 8.39 1.90
N GLN A 73 10.02 7.45 0.96
CA GLN A 73 10.14 7.67 -0.48
C GLN A 73 8.88 7.24 -1.25
N GLU A 74 7.93 6.59 -0.57
CA GLU A 74 6.60 6.24 -1.03
C GLU A 74 5.62 6.32 0.15
N ILE A 75 4.37 6.65 -0.10
CA ILE A 75 3.30 6.71 0.91
C ILE A 75 2.14 5.81 0.48
N ASP A 76 1.66 4.97 1.41
CA ASP A 76 0.46 4.13 1.25
C ASP A 76 -0.63 4.64 2.22
N MET A 77 -1.64 5.39 1.75
CA MET A 77 -2.76 5.85 2.57
C MET A 77 -3.95 4.88 2.52
N VAL A 78 -4.73 4.82 3.59
CA VAL A 78 -6.03 4.11 3.60
C VAL A 78 -7.15 5.12 3.43
N ILE A 79 -8.11 4.83 2.51
CA ILE A 79 -9.33 5.67 2.35
C ILE A 79 -10.22 5.59 3.59
N ASN A 80 -11.10 6.57 3.78
CA ASN A 80 -12.17 6.45 4.76
C ASN A 80 -13.33 5.62 4.18
N VAL A 81 -13.28 4.29 4.42
CA VAL A 81 -14.28 3.33 3.94
C VAL A 81 -15.68 3.67 4.49
N GLY A 82 -15.76 4.15 5.74
CA GLY A 82 -17.02 4.54 6.35
C GLY A 82 -17.69 5.70 5.63
N TRP A 83 -16.93 6.71 5.22
CA TRP A 83 -17.46 7.82 4.42
C TRP A 83 -17.92 7.35 3.05
N LEU A 84 -17.14 6.52 2.37
CA LEU A 84 -17.50 5.96 1.07
C LEU A 84 -18.84 5.20 1.14
N LYS A 85 -19.00 4.33 2.14
CA LYS A 85 -20.25 3.57 2.37
C LYS A 85 -21.44 4.44 2.78
N SER A 86 -21.17 5.59 3.38
CA SER A 86 -22.20 6.58 3.74
C SER A 86 -22.54 7.54 2.58
N GLY A 87 -21.98 7.33 1.38
CA GLY A 87 -22.22 8.19 0.22
C GLY A 87 -21.52 9.54 0.27
N LYS A 88 -20.58 9.75 1.20
CA LYS A 88 -19.78 10.98 1.34
C LYS A 88 -18.63 11.01 0.34
N ILE A 89 -18.98 11.02 -0.93
CA ILE A 89 -18.04 10.87 -2.05
C ILE A 89 -17.10 12.07 -2.16
N ALA A 90 -17.63 13.27 -1.97
CA ALA A 90 -16.84 14.50 -2.02
C ALA A 90 -15.78 14.53 -0.90
N GLU A 91 -16.15 14.07 0.31
CA GLU A 91 -15.25 14.01 1.46
C GLU A 91 -14.13 12.97 1.24
N VAL A 92 -14.45 11.79 0.65
CA VAL A 92 -13.43 10.78 0.30
C VAL A 92 -12.44 11.35 -0.72
N LYS A 93 -12.93 12.03 -1.74
CA LYS A 93 -12.08 12.66 -2.76
C LYS A 93 -11.21 13.77 -2.15
N ALA A 94 -11.78 14.61 -1.28
CA ALA A 94 -11.06 15.65 -0.58
C ALA A 94 -9.97 15.09 0.35
N ASP A 95 -10.24 13.97 1.03
CA ASP A 95 -9.29 13.26 1.89
C ASP A 95 -8.07 12.76 1.09
N ILE A 96 -8.31 12.07 -0.04
CA ILE A 96 -7.24 11.62 -0.93
C ILE A 96 -6.44 12.81 -1.47
N LYS A 97 -7.15 13.86 -1.92
CA LYS A 97 -6.51 15.07 -2.44
C LYS A 97 -5.62 15.77 -1.42
N ALA A 98 -6.09 15.92 -0.19
CA ALA A 98 -5.32 16.56 0.87
C ALA A 98 -4.01 15.82 1.14
N VAL A 99 -4.04 14.47 1.19
CA VAL A 99 -2.81 13.67 1.33
C VAL A 99 -1.92 13.79 0.10
N ARG A 100 -2.50 13.71 -1.12
CA ARG A 100 -1.75 13.83 -2.38
C ARG A 100 -1.00 15.16 -2.48
N ASP A 101 -1.65 16.26 -2.12
CA ASP A 101 -1.06 17.60 -2.15
C ASP A 101 0.11 17.74 -1.15
N ASN A 102 0.08 16.98 -0.04
CA ASN A 102 1.14 16.97 0.97
C ASN A 102 2.26 15.95 0.70
N CYS A 103 2.12 15.13 -0.34
CA CYS A 103 3.17 14.19 -0.78
C CYS A 103 4.23 14.84 -1.69
N ALA A 104 4.00 16.06 -2.21
CA ALA A 104 4.85 16.73 -3.20
C ALA A 104 5.17 15.78 -4.38
N SER A 105 6.44 15.46 -4.63
CA SER A 105 6.88 14.51 -5.66
C SER A 105 6.92 13.04 -5.19
N THR A 106 6.62 12.77 -3.92
CA THR A 106 6.63 11.41 -3.38
C THR A 106 5.42 10.62 -3.89
N PRO A 107 5.60 9.45 -4.52
CA PRO A 107 4.49 8.64 -5.01
C PRO A 107 3.52 8.25 -3.90
N LEU A 108 2.23 8.55 -4.12
CA LEU A 108 1.13 8.15 -3.25
C LEU A 108 0.48 6.89 -3.81
N LYS A 109 0.21 5.92 -2.94
CA LYS A 109 -0.65 4.76 -3.21
C LYS A 109 -1.88 4.84 -2.31
N VAL A 110 -3.05 4.59 -2.88
CA VAL A 110 -4.34 4.64 -2.17
C VAL A 110 -4.84 3.23 -1.95
N ILE A 111 -4.96 2.82 -0.68
CA ILE A 111 -5.49 1.52 -0.26
C ILE A 111 -7.01 1.64 -0.20
N LEU A 112 -7.69 0.83 -1.02
CA LEU A 112 -9.13 0.82 -1.13
C LEU A 112 -9.80 -0.05 -0.05
N GLU A 113 -9.13 -1.09 0.45
CA GLU A 113 -9.67 -2.17 1.26
C GLU A 113 -10.83 -2.90 0.54
N THR A 114 -10.50 -3.46 -0.62
CA THR A 114 -11.47 -3.99 -1.59
C THR A 114 -12.39 -5.07 -1.03
N CYS A 115 -11.99 -5.80 0.01
CA CYS A 115 -12.85 -6.80 0.65
C CYS A 115 -14.09 -6.21 1.35
N LEU A 116 -14.11 -4.89 1.59
CA LEU A 116 -15.22 -4.17 2.21
C LEU A 116 -16.10 -3.43 1.19
N LEU A 117 -15.75 -3.45 -0.10
CA LEU A 117 -16.37 -2.64 -1.14
C LEU A 117 -17.07 -3.49 -2.17
N SER A 118 -18.11 -2.90 -2.81
CA SER A 118 -18.68 -3.43 -4.05
C SER A 118 -17.80 -3.05 -5.25
N ASP A 119 -17.96 -3.75 -6.38
CA ASP A 119 -17.25 -3.45 -7.62
C ASP A 119 -17.48 -2.00 -8.08
N ALA A 120 -18.69 -1.49 -7.95
CA ALA A 120 -19.01 -0.10 -8.26
C ALA A 120 -18.25 0.89 -7.38
N GLN A 121 -18.08 0.59 -6.11
CA GLN A 121 -17.29 1.43 -5.18
C GLN A 121 -15.77 1.34 -5.50
N ILE A 122 -15.27 0.17 -5.90
CA ILE A 122 -13.89 0.01 -6.35
C ILE A 122 -13.62 0.89 -7.58
N VAL A 123 -14.50 0.81 -8.60
CA VAL A 123 -14.42 1.65 -9.80
C VAL A 123 -14.43 3.13 -9.43
N GLN A 124 -15.39 3.55 -8.61
CA GLN A 124 -15.54 4.95 -8.20
C GLN A 124 -14.27 5.52 -7.54
N VAL A 125 -13.64 4.76 -6.63
CA VAL A 125 -12.39 5.22 -5.98
C VAL A 125 -11.22 5.20 -6.96
N CYS A 126 -11.14 4.21 -7.84
CA CYS A 126 -10.11 4.17 -8.89
C CYS A 126 -10.20 5.38 -9.83
N GLU A 127 -11.41 5.79 -10.22
CA GLU A 127 -11.64 6.99 -11.04
C GLU A 127 -11.21 8.26 -10.30
N MET A 128 -11.55 8.40 -9.01
CA MET A 128 -11.08 9.53 -8.17
C MET A 128 -9.54 9.58 -8.13
N CYS A 129 -8.89 8.44 -7.94
CA CYS A 129 -7.43 8.36 -7.90
C CYS A 129 -6.80 8.77 -9.23
N ARG A 130 -7.41 8.39 -10.35
CA ARG A 130 -6.97 8.80 -11.69
C ARG A 130 -7.11 10.30 -11.90
N GLU A 131 -8.25 10.90 -11.51
CA GLU A 131 -8.49 12.34 -11.59
C GLU A 131 -7.53 13.17 -10.72
N LEU A 132 -7.05 12.59 -9.62
CA LEU A 132 -6.12 13.23 -8.69
C LEU A 132 -4.64 12.95 -9.00
N ASP A 133 -4.34 12.25 -10.10
CA ASP A 133 -2.99 11.88 -10.50
C ASP A 133 -2.23 11.13 -9.38
N VAL A 134 -2.91 10.15 -8.78
CA VAL A 134 -2.33 9.25 -7.78
C VAL A 134 -1.45 8.21 -8.48
N ALA A 135 -0.28 7.89 -7.93
CA ALA A 135 0.66 6.98 -8.57
C ALA A 135 0.17 5.52 -8.60
N PHE A 136 -0.52 5.05 -7.56
CA PHE A 136 -1.03 3.68 -7.45
C PHE A 136 -2.37 3.62 -6.75
N VAL A 137 -3.19 2.66 -7.16
CA VAL A 137 -4.26 2.09 -6.34
C VAL A 137 -3.80 0.77 -5.72
N LYS A 138 -4.19 0.49 -4.49
CA LYS A 138 -3.78 -0.71 -3.74
C LYS A 138 -5.00 -1.43 -3.20
N THR A 139 -5.02 -2.76 -3.27
CA THR A 139 -6.19 -3.54 -2.88
C THR A 139 -6.50 -3.48 -1.39
N SER A 140 -5.53 -3.74 -0.53
CA SER A 140 -5.81 -4.14 0.86
C SER A 140 -4.74 -3.68 1.84
N THR A 141 -5.14 -3.52 3.10
CA THR A 141 -4.22 -3.30 4.22
C THR A 141 -3.50 -4.57 4.65
N GLY A 142 -4.15 -5.73 4.55
CA GLY A 142 -3.72 -6.99 5.14
C GLY A 142 -4.22 -7.20 6.58
N PHE A 143 -4.97 -6.23 7.15
CA PHE A 143 -5.50 -6.25 8.52
C PHE A 143 -7.02 -6.38 8.59
N SER A 144 -7.68 -6.62 7.46
CA SER A 144 -9.13 -6.82 7.37
C SER A 144 -9.48 -8.29 7.09
N THR A 145 -10.74 -8.55 6.76
CA THR A 145 -11.28 -9.89 6.54
C THR A 145 -10.83 -10.57 5.25
N GLY A 146 -10.20 -9.81 4.32
CA GLY A 146 -9.74 -10.34 3.04
C GLY A 146 -8.53 -9.57 2.50
N GLY A 147 -7.94 -10.12 1.44
CA GLY A 147 -6.80 -9.54 0.74
C GLY A 147 -7.05 -9.37 -0.76
N ALA A 148 -5.98 -9.33 -1.55
CA ALA A 148 -6.06 -9.22 -3.00
C ALA A 148 -6.84 -10.38 -3.62
N LYS A 149 -7.75 -10.05 -4.55
CA LYS A 149 -8.47 -11.01 -5.40
C LYS A 149 -8.16 -10.69 -6.85
N GLU A 150 -8.03 -11.73 -7.66
CA GLU A 150 -7.73 -11.60 -9.09
C GLU A 150 -8.74 -10.68 -9.80
N ASP A 151 -10.03 -10.88 -9.55
CA ASP A 151 -11.10 -10.09 -10.21
C ASP A 151 -11.05 -8.62 -9.81
N HIS A 152 -10.75 -8.31 -8.54
CA HIS A 152 -10.58 -6.92 -8.11
C HIS A 152 -9.35 -6.27 -8.75
N VAL A 153 -8.24 -6.99 -8.88
CA VAL A 153 -7.03 -6.48 -9.56
C VAL A 153 -7.31 -6.21 -11.04
N LYS A 154 -8.03 -7.12 -11.73
CA LYS A 154 -8.47 -6.93 -13.13
C LYS A 154 -9.37 -5.70 -13.25
N LEU A 155 -10.35 -5.55 -12.34
CA LEU A 155 -11.27 -4.41 -12.32
C LEU A 155 -10.53 -3.09 -12.11
N MET A 156 -9.63 -3.04 -11.13
CA MET A 156 -8.80 -1.87 -10.87
C MET A 156 -7.94 -1.52 -12.08
N ARG A 157 -7.25 -2.50 -12.69
CA ARG A 157 -6.44 -2.31 -13.89
C ARG A 157 -7.26 -1.78 -15.07
N ALA A 158 -8.43 -2.36 -15.31
CA ALA A 158 -9.32 -1.90 -16.39
C ALA A 158 -9.78 -0.44 -16.17
N THR A 159 -10.01 -0.05 -14.91
CA THR A 159 -10.48 1.30 -14.56
C THR A 159 -9.36 2.34 -14.63
N VAL A 160 -8.17 2.05 -14.12
CA VAL A 160 -7.09 3.05 -14.05
C VAL A 160 -6.25 3.14 -15.32
N GLY A 161 -6.40 2.20 -16.26
CA GLY A 161 -5.61 2.17 -17.50
C GLY A 161 -4.20 1.60 -17.27
N GLN A 162 -3.25 1.88 -18.19
CA GLN A 162 -1.91 1.29 -18.15
C GLN A 162 -0.87 2.17 -17.41
N ASP A 163 -1.12 3.46 -17.31
CA ASP A 163 -0.13 4.42 -16.79
C ASP A 163 -0.07 4.45 -15.27
N MET A 164 -1.20 4.21 -14.59
CA MET A 164 -1.26 4.15 -13.13
C MET A 164 -0.88 2.75 -12.62
N GLY A 165 -0.14 2.67 -11.53
CA GLY A 165 0.21 1.43 -10.87
C GLY A 165 -0.98 0.76 -10.16
N VAL A 166 -1.00 -0.58 -10.14
CA VAL A 166 -1.90 -1.39 -9.31
C VAL A 166 -1.06 -2.24 -8.37
N LYS A 167 -1.25 -2.07 -7.06
CA LYS A 167 -0.57 -2.87 -6.03
C LYS A 167 -1.52 -3.90 -5.45
N ALA A 168 -1.22 -5.18 -5.64
CA ALA A 168 -1.93 -6.29 -4.99
C ALA A 168 -1.27 -6.60 -3.65
N SER A 169 -2.03 -6.57 -2.56
CA SER A 169 -1.54 -6.84 -1.20
C SER A 169 -2.59 -7.52 -0.33
N GLY A 170 -2.11 -8.16 0.75
CA GLY A 170 -2.95 -9.02 1.58
C GLY A 170 -3.22 -10.38 0.91
N ALA A 171 -3.07 -11.46 1.66
CA ALA A 171 -3.26 -12.84 1.20
C ALA A 171 -2.31 -13.32 0.06
N VAL A 172 -1.32 -12.55 -0.35
CA VAL A 172 -0.30 -12.99 -1.33
C VAL A 172 0.83 -13.65 -0.56
N ARG A 173 0.82 -14.98 -0.47
CA ARG A 173 1.74 -15.73 0.40
C ARG A 173 2.71 -16.65 -0.33
N ASP A 174 2.46 -16.92 -1.59
CA ASP A 174 3.25 -17.81 -2.44
C ASP A 174 3.44 -17.26 -3.85
N ARG A 175 4.34 -17.87 -4.58
CA ARG A 175 4.70 -17.49 -5.94
C ARG A 175 3.53 -17.60 -6.92
N ALA A 176 2.73 -18.64 -6.83
CA ALA A 176 1.61 -18.87 -7.75
C ALA A 176 0.55 -17.76 -7.61
N THR A 177 0.23 -17.38 -6.35
CA THR A 177 -0.67 -16.26 -6.06
C THR A 177 -0.09 -14.94 -6.58
N ALA A 178 1.21 -14.69 -6.37
CA ALA A 178 1.86 -13.48 -6.85
C ALA A 178 1.81 -13.40 -8.39
N GLU A 179 2.11 -14.49 -9.10
CA GLU A 179 2.04 -14.58 -10.56
C GLU A 179 0.59 -14.37 -11.08
N THR A 180 -0.41 -14.90 -10.37
CA THR A 180 -1.83 -14.66 -10.69
C THR A 180 -2.17 -13.17 -10.59
N MET A 181 -1.74 -12.47 -9.54
CA MET A 181 -1.98 -11.04 -9.40
C MET A 181 -1.26 -10.22 -10.49
N ILE A 182 -0.04 -10.61 -10.86
CA ILE A 182 0.70 -9.96 -11.96
C ILE A 182 -0.03 -10.15 -13.29
N LYS A 183 -0.48 -11.37 -13.61
CA LYS A 183 -1.29 -11.65 -14.82
C LYS A 183 -2.60 -10.88 -14.84
N ALA A 184 -3.20 -10.64 -13.66
CA ALA A 184 -4.41 -9.83 -13.52
C ALA A 184 -4.16 -8.32 -13.73
N GLY A 185 -2.90 -7.87 -13.80
CA GLY A 185 -2.53 -6.49 -14.07
C GLY A 185 -1.88 -5.75 -12.90
N ALA A 186 -1.50 -6.45 -11.82
CA ALA A 186 -0.72 -5.82 -10.76
C ALA A 186 0.70 -5.50 -11.25
N THR A 187 1.17 -4.30 -10.94
CA THR A 187 2.55 -3.84 -11.22
C THR A 187 3.40 -3.78 -9.96
N ARG A 188 2.81 -4.05 -8.81
CA ARG A 188 3.47 -4.13 -7.50
C ARG A 188 2.78 -5.19 -6.65
N ILE A 189 3.58 -6.00 -5.97
CA ILE A 189 3.11 -6.93 -4.94
C ILE A 189 3.50 -6.42 -3.56
N GLY A 190 2.54 -6.45 -2.62
CA GLY A 190 2.79 -6.21 -1.20
C GLY A 190 2.53 -7.48 -0.39
N THR A 191 3.54 -7.96 0.32
CA THR A 191 3.47 -9.23 1.05
C THR A 191 4.42 -9.23 2.24
N SER A 192 4.09 -9.98 3.28
CA SER A 192 4.99 -10.34 4.37
C SER A 192 5.83 -11.60 4.06
N SER A 193 5.50 -12.33 2.99
CA SER A 193 6.17 -13.57 2.57
C SER A 193 7.15 -13.36 1.40
N GLY A 194 7.72 -12.16 1.26
CA GLY A 194 8.53 -11.79 0.10
C GLY A 194 9.70 -12.74 -0.15
N VAL A 195 10.44 -13.12 0.90
CA VAL A 195 11.57 -14.06 0.81
C VAL A 195 11.11 -15.42 0.27
N ALA A 196 10.03 -15.98 0.81
CA ALA A 196 9.48 -17.27 0.37
C ALA A 196 9.07 -17.23 -1.12
N ILE A 197 8.41 -16.14 -1.56
CA ILE A 197 7.96 -15.97 -2.94
C ILE A 197 9.15 -15.96 -3.92
N VAL A 198 10.22 -15.21 -3.62
CA VAL A 198 11.36 -15.08 -4.54
C VAL A 198 12.32 -16.26 -4.48
N SER A 199 12.43 -16.95 -3.33
CA SER A 199 13.27 -18.15 -3.19
C SER A 199 12.57 -19.45 -3.62
N GLY A 200 11.28 -19.40 -3.95
CA GLY A 200 10.50 -20.60 -4.30
C GLY A 200 10.19 -21.52 -3.13
N GLN A 201 10.36 -21.05 -1.89
CA GLN A 201 10.04 -21.79 -0.67
C GLN A 201 8.57 -21.61 -0.30
N GLN A 202 8.00 -22.55 0.45
CA GLN A 202 6.67 -22.33 1.05
C GLN A 202 6.79 -21.33 2.21
N ALA A 203 5.86 -20.37 2.29
CA ALA A 203 5.79 -19.47 3.43
C ALA A 203 5.51 -20.26 4.72
N SER A 204 6.24 -19.97 5.80
CA SER A 204 5.92 -20.51 7.11
C SER A 204 4.54 -20.03 7.55
N ALA A 205 3.76 -20.88 8.23
CA ALA A 205 2.37 -20.63 8.63
C ALA A 205 2.16 -19.47 9.65
N SER A 206 3.19 -18.69 9.96
CA SER A 206 3.21 -17.73 11.07
C SER A 206 3.19 -16.25 10.65
N SER A 207 2.61 -15.88 9.53
CA SER A 207 2.50 -14.47 9.17
C SER A 207 1.05 -14.09 8.84
N TYR A 208 0.39 -13.45 9.85
CA TYR A 208 -0.97 -12.84 9.85
C TYR A 208 -2.13 -13.78 9.53
#